data_cce5a40ac713959be05cbb8cd4410053
#
_entry.id   cce5a40ac713959be05cbb8cd4410053
#
_cell.length_a   1.000
_cell.length_b   1.000
_cell.length_c   1.000
_cell.angle_alpha   90.00
_cell.angle_beta   90.00
_cell.angle_gamma   90.00
#
_symmetry.space_group_name_H-M   'P 1'
#
loop_
_entity.id
_entity.type
_entity.pdbx_description
1 polymer ?
#
loop_
_entity_poly.entity_id
_entity_poly.type
_entity_poly.pdbx_seq_one_letter_code
_entity_poly.pdbx_strand_id
1 'polypeptide(L)'
;MVTAGVDEVGRGCLAGPVVSAAVILKKKINLDLLEDSKKISFKKRIEIAKHIKLNSIYAIGTASVEEILNINILQAALLSMKRAIDQLSIKPKLILIDGNFAPKGLKNFKTIINGDEKIKSISAASIIAKVYRDQLMIKLSEKFQNYAWERNFGYGTKAHIEGLRKFGITSHH
;
A
#
# COMPACT_ATOMS: atom_id res chain seq x y z
N MET A 1 -1.39 -24.61 -3.54
CA MET A 1 -1.78 -23.69 -4.64
C MET A 1 -1.07 -22.38 -4.42
N VAL A 2 -0.49 -21.75 -5.46
CA VAL A 2 0.19 -20.46 -5.34
C VAL A 2 -0.86 -19.35 -5.26
N THR A 3 -0.96 -18.70 -4.10
CA THR A 3 -1.96 -17.65 -3.83
C THR A 3 -1.26 -16.34 -3.51
N ALA A 4 -1.66 -15.25 -4.13
CA ALA A 4 -1.21 -13.90 -3.82
C ALA A 4 -2.28 -13.14 -3.00
N GLY A 5 -1.86 -12.40 -1.98
CA GLY A 5 -2.66 -11.38 -1.33
C GLY A 5 -2.31 -10.00 -1.87
N VAL A 6 -3.30 -9.12 -2.00
CA VAL A 6 -3.13 -7.77 -2.56
C VAL A 6 -3.87 -6.77 -1.69
N ASP A 7 -3.20 -5.65 -1.39
CA ASP A 7 -3.78 -4.54 -0.64
C ASP A 7 -3.17 -3.20 -1.09
N GLU A 8 -3.86 -2.10 -0.82
CA GLU A 8 -3.43 -0.74 -1.14
C GLU A 8 -3.37 0.18 0.07
N VAL A 9 -2.63 1.28 -0.08
CA VAL A 9 -2.56 2.39 0.87
C VAL A 9 -2.50 3.73 0.14
N GLY A 10 -3.08 4.77 0.74
CA GLY A 10 -3.02 6.13 0.21
C GLY A 10 -4.33 6.68 -0.35
N ARG A 11 -5.43 5.92 -0.32
CA ARG A 11 -6.75 6.39 -0.82
C ARG A 11 -7.35 7.54 -0.03
N GLY A 12 -7.06 7.62 1.27
CA GLY A 12 -7.56 8.68 2.15
C GLY A 12 -6.59 9.83 2.39
N CYS A 13 -5.52 9.92 1.63
CA CYS A 13 -4.50 10.96 1.78
C CYS A 13 -4.82 12.17 0.91
N LEU A 14 -4.37 13.36 1.35
CA LEU A 14 -4.42 14.62 0.57
C LEU A 14 -3.21 14.76 -0.35
N ALA A 15 -2.12 14.03 -0.09
CA ALA A 15 -0.89 14.09 -0.87
C ALA A 15 -0.25 12.73 -1.05
N GLY A 16 0.52 12.59 -2.11
CA GLY A 16 1.28 11.40 -2.45
C GLY A 16 0.51 10.38 -3.27
N PRO A 17 1.21 9.37 -3.82
CA PRO A 17 0.63 8.35 -4.67
C PRO A 17 -0.20 7.34 -3.89
N VAL A 18 -1.04 6.59 -4.61
CA VAL A 18 -1.56 5.31 -4.12
C VAL A 18 -0.51 4.23 -4.38
N VAL A 19 -0.30 3.38 -3.39
CA VAL A 19 0.65 2.27 -3.44
C VAL A 19 -0.06 0.97 -3.10
N SER A 20 0.16 -0.05 -3.90
CA SER A 20 -0.31 -1.42 -3.63
C SER A 20 0.85 -2.38 -3.56
N ALA A 21 0.67 -3.46 -2.83
CA ALA A 21 1.58 -4.60 -2.88
C ALA A 21 0.82 -5.88 -3.20
N ALA A 22 1.50 -6.80 -3.88
CA ALA A 22 1.06 -8.17 -4.09
C ALA A 22 2.09 -9.11 -3.46
N VAL A 23 1.64 -10.06 -2.63
CA VAL A 23 2.52 -10.91 -1.82
C VAL A 23 2.11 -12.37 -1.91
N ILE A 24 3.07 -13.24 -2.26
CA ILE A 24 2.96 -14.70 -2.19
C ILE A 24 3.85 -15.17 -1.04
N LEU A 25 3.25 -15.63 0.05
CA LEU A 25 3.98 -16.10 1.23
C LEU A 25 4.63 -17.47 0.96
N LYS A 26 5.87 -17.65 1.41
CA LYS A 26 6.55 -18.95 1.43
C LYS A 26 6.14 -19.72 2.69
N LYS A 27 6.16 -21.06 2.63
CA LYS A 27 5.73 -21.94 3.74
C LYS A 27 6.46 -21.72 5.09
N LYS A 28 7.65 -21.11 5.07
CA LYS A 28 8.50 -20.94 6.28
C LYS A 28 8.30 -19.59 7.00
N ILE A 29 7.33 -18.76 6.57
CA ILE A 29 7.10 -17.47 7.24
C ILE A 29 6.42 -17.67 8.60
N ASN A 30 6.91 -16.97 9.62
CA ASN A 30 6.18 -16.89 10.90
C ASN A 30 4.95 -15.98 10.74
N LEU A 31 3.76 -16.59 10.75
CA LEU A 31 2.49 -15.90 10.51
C LEU A 31 2.00 -15.11 11.74
N ASP A 32 2.48 -15.42 12.94
CA ASP A 32 2.08 -14.72 14.18
C ASP A 32 2.53 -13.26 14.15
N LEU A 33 3.61 -12.96 13.43
CA LEU A 33 4.09 -11.59 13.22
C LEU A 33 3.14 -10.71 12.41
N LEU A 34 2.18 -11.30 11.70
CA LEU A 34 1.20 -10.60 10.86
C LEU A 34 -0.09 -10.26 11.62
N GLU A 35 -0.24 -10.77 12.85
CA GLU A 35 -1.35 -10.42 13.71
C GLU A 35 -1.17 -9.01 14.26
N ASP A 36 -2.27 -8.26 14.36
CA ASP A 36 -2.29 -6.88 14.86
C ASP A 36 -1.45 -5.83 14.09
N SER A 37 -1.27 -6.02 12.78
CA SER A 37 -0.46 -5.11 11.94
C SER A 37 -0.88 -3.63 12.01
N LYS A 38 -2.14 -3.34 12.35
CA LYS A 38 -2.68 -1.98 12.50
C LYS A 38 -2.25 -1.29 13.80
N LYS A 39 -1.94 -2.06 14.85
CA LYS A 39 -1.61 -1.55 16.20
C LYS A 39 -0.10 -1.45 16.49
N ILE A 40 0.75 -1.91 15.57
CA ILE A 40 2.20 -1.91 15.76
C ILE A 40 2.84 -0.55 15.48
N SER A 41 3.92 -0.24 16.20
CA SER A 41 4.71 0.97 15.97
C SER A 41 5.34 1.00 14.57
N PHE A 42 5.69 2.19 14.08
CA PHE A 42 6.38 2.36 12.80
C PHE A 42 7.67 1.51 12.72
N LYS A 43 8.50 1.53 13.77
CA LYS A 43 9.74 0.74 13.84
C LYS A 43 9.46 -0.76 13.72
N LYS A 44 8.51 -1.27 14.50
CA LYS A 44 8.13 -2.69 14.46
C LYS A 44 7.58 -3.10 13.09
N ARG A 45 6.80 -2.23 12.43
CA ARG A 45 6.27 -2.47 11.09
C ARG A 45 7.39 -2.61 10.05
N ILE A 46 8.46 -1.80 10.14
CA ILE A 46 9.64 -1.94 9.26
C ILE A 46 10.33 -3.29 9.47
N GLU A 47 10.50 -3.74 10.71
CA GLU A 47 11.11 -5.05 11.03
C GLU A 47 10.29 -6.20 10.42
N ILE A 48 8.95 -6.16 10.59
CA ILE A 48 8.05 -7.15 10.01
C ILE A 48 8.09 -7.10 8.48
N ALA A 49 8.10 -5.92 7.88
CA ALA A 49 8.23 -5.78 6.42
C ALA A 49 9.52 -6.40 5.90
N LYS A 50 10.65 -6.25 6.59
CA LYS A 50 11.91 -6.93 6.25
C LYS A 50 11.75 -8.44 6.29
N HIS A 51 11.14 -8.97 7.34
CA HIS A 51 10.89 -10.40 7.49
C HIS A 51 9.99 -10.94 6.35
N ILE A 52 8.90 -10.21 6.02
CA ILE A 52 8.03 -10.58 4.91
C ILE A 52 8.82 -10.61 3.59
N LYS A 53 9.59 -9.57 3.28
CA LYS A 53 10.40 -9.47 2.04
C LYS A 53 11.36 -10.64 1.86
N LEU A 54 12.00 -11.09 2.92
CA LEU A 54 12.91 -12.24 2.89
C LEU A 54 12.18 -13.58 2.67
N ASN A 55 10.95 -13.70 3.16
CA ASN A 55 10.18 -14.95 3.21
C ASN A 55 8.97 -14.97 2.27
N SER A 56 8.93 -14.10 1.27
CA SER A 56 7.86 -14.04 0.29
C SER A 56 8.39 -13.75 -1.12
N ILE A 57 7.51 -13.86 -2.11
CA ILE A 57 7.65 -13.21 -3.39
C ILE A 57 6.69 -12.04 -3.35
N TYR A 58 7.18 -10.84 -3.61
CA TYR A 58 6.35 -9.64 -3.57
C TYR A 58 6.69 -8.71 -4.71
N ALA A 59 5.73 -7.86 -5.04
CA ALA A 59 5.91 -6.73 -5.94
C ALA A 59 5.08 -5.54 -5.45
N ILE A 60 5.49 -4.35 -5.87
CA ILE A 60 4.85 -3.08 -5.51
C ILE A 60 4.39 -2.40 -6.80
N GLY A 61 3.18 -1.90 -6.80
CA GLY A 61 2.63 -1.06 -7.86
C GLY A 61 2.22 0.30 -7.30
N THR A 62 2.40 1.34 -8.09
CA THR A 62 2.05 2.70 -7.71
C THR A 62 1.17 3.35 -8.76
N ALA A 63 0.30 4.27 -8.34
CA ALA A 63 -0.37 5.22 -9.21
C ALA A 63 -0.07 6.64 -8.73
N SER A 64 0.41 7.49 -9.63
CA SER A 64 0.87 8.85 -9.32
C SER A 64 -0.31 9.77 -8.98
N VAL A 65 -0.01 10.95 -8.42
CA VAL A 65 -1.01 12.01 -8.21
C VAL A 65 -1.65 12.44 -9.52
N GLU A 66 -0.87 12.56 -10.60
CA GLU A 66 -1.39 12.88 -11.93
C GLU A 66 -2.37 11.81 -12.43
N GLU A 67 -2.07 10.53 -12.25
CA GLU A 67 -2.99 9.44 -12.59
C GLU A 67 -4.25 9.48 -11.73
N ILE A 68 -4.14 9.78 -10.41
CA ILE A 68 -5.30 9.96 -9.52
C ILE A 68 -6.22 11.08 -10.06
N LEU A 69 -5.66 12.21 -10.47
CA LEU A 69 -6.42 13.33 -11.03
C LEU A 69 -7.13 12.95 -12.34
N ASN A 70 -6.49 12.15 -13.20
CA ASN A 70 -7.02 11.77 -14.49
C ASN A 70 -8.10 10.68 -14.43
N ILE A 71 -7.97 9.70 -13.52
CA ILE A 71 -8.83 8.50 -13.52
C ILE A 71 -9.62 8.30 -12.21
N ASN A 72 -9.52 9.17 -11.25
CA ASN A 72 -9.99 9.16 -9.86
C ASN A 72 -9.26 8.14 -8.95
N ILE A 73 -9.47 8.32 -7.64
CA ILE A 73 -8.77 7.55 -6.59
C ILE A 73 -9.09 6.04 -6.63
N LEU A 74 -10.32 5.65 -6.96
CA LEU A 74 -10.68 4.24 -7.04
C LEU A 74 -9.96 3.56 -8.22
N GLN A 75 -10.01 4.16 -9.39
CA GLN A 75 -9.35 3.59 -10.58
C GLN A 75 -7.83 3.60 -10.43
N ALA A 76 -7.26 4.62 -9.80
CA ALA A 76 -5.83 4.69 -9.48
C ALA A 76 -5.41 3.57 -8.49
N ALA A 77 -6.21 3.29 -7.48
CA ALA A 77 -5.98 2.17 -6.57
C ALA A 77 -6.00 0.82 -7.33
N LEU A 78 -7.00 0.60 -8.17
CA LEU A 78 -7.07 -0.61 -8.99
C LEU A 78 -5.90 -0.72 -9.98
N LEU A 79 -5.45 0.40 -10.57
CA LEU A 79 -4.28 0.44 -11.43
C LEU A 79 -3.01 0.07 -10.66
N SER A 80 -2.81 0.60 -9.46
CA SER A 80 -1.66 0.25 -8.62
C SER A 80 -1.67 -1.23 -8.22
N MET A 81 -2.84 -1.81 -7.89
CA MET A 81 -2.99 -3.24 -7.64
C MET A 81 -2.62 -4.07 -8.88
N LYS A 82 -3.12 -3.69 -10.06
CA LYS A 82 -2.82 -4.37 -11.32
C LYS A 82 -1.32 -4.39 -11.58
N ARG A 83 -0.64 -3.25 -11.41
CA ARG A 83 0.81 -3.11 -11.56
C ARG A 83 1.58 -4.00 -10.58
N ALA A 84 1.14 -4.08 -9.32
CA ALA A 84 1.76 -4.96 -8.33
C ALA A 84 1.62 -6.44 -8.73
N ILE A 85 0.44 -6.86 -9.16
CA ILE A 85 0.18 -8.25 -9.59
C ILE A 85 1.02 -8.60 -10.82
N ASP A 86 1.06 -7.73 -11.83
CA ASP A 86 1.76 -7.97 -13.09
C ASP A 86 3.29 -8.07 -12.91
N GLN A 87 3.84 -7.40 -11.89
CA GLN A 87 5.27 -7.41 -11.57
C GLN A 87 5.71 -8.61 -10.72
N LEU A 88 4.79 -9.47 -10.26
CA LEU A 88 5.17 -10.69 -9.54
C LEU A 88 5.99 -11.62 -10.44
N SER A 89 7.14 -12.08 -9.96
CA SER A 89 8.03 -13.01 -10.68
C SER A 89 7.42 -14.40 -10.89
N ILE A 90 6.36 -14.74 -10.15
CA ILE A 90 5.59 -15.98 -10.31
C ILE A 90 4.12 -15.60 -10.46
N LYS A 91 3.45 -16.15 -11.48
CA LYS A 91 2.01 -15.95 -11.69
C LYS A 91 1.21 -16.74 -10.63
N PRO A 92 0.40 -16.07 -9.80
CA PRO A 92 -0.46 -16.75 -8.84
C PRO A 92 -1.60 -17.51 -9.55
N LYS A 93 -1.99 -18.64 -8.99
CA LYS A 93 -3.19 -19.37 -9.43
C LYS A 93 -4.48 -18.79 -8.86
N LEU A 94 -4.39 -18.10 -7.71
CA LEU A 94 -5.49 -17.39 -7.07
C LEU A 94 -4.97 -16.05 -6.54
N ILE A 95 -5.77 -15.00 -6.72
CA ILE A 95 -5.48 -13.65 -6.21
C ILE A 95 -6.56 -13.28 -5.20
N LEU A 96 -6.15 -12.95 -3.98
CA LEU A 96 -7.03 -12.49 -2.90
C LEU A 96 -6.79 -10.98 -2.71
N ILE A 97 -7.84 -10.18 -2.88
CA ILE A 97 -7.76 -8.72 -2.91
C ILE A 97 -8.54 -8.16 -1.73
N ASP A 98 -7.94 -7.24 -0.98
CA ASP A 98 -8.67 -6.49 0.05
C ASP A 98 -9.77 -5.63 -0.55
N GLY A 99 -10.92 -5.54 0.16
CA GLY A 99 -12.05 -4.70 -0.23
C GLY A 99 -13.06 -5.35 -1.17
N ASN A 100 -13.76 -4.52 -1.95
CA ASN A 100 -14.92 -4.92 -2.76
C ASN A 100 -14.64 -4.90 -4.28
N PHE A 101 -13.53 -4.32 -4.70
CA PHE A 101 -13.24 -4.08 -6.11
C PHE A 101 -11.96 -4.78 -6.55
N ALA A 102 -11.92 -5.19 -7.80
CA ALA A 102 -10.75 -5.80 -8.42
C ALA A 102 -10.37 -5.10 -9.72
N PRO A 103 -9.08 -5.08 -10.09
CA PRO A 103 -8.64 -4.61 -11.39
C PRO A 103 -9.30 -5.36 -12.54
N LYS A 104 -9.63 -4.66 -13.62
CA LYS A 104 -10.16 -5.30 -14.84
C LYS A 104 -9.15 -6.28 -15.45
N GLY A 105 -9.66 -7.32 -16.07
CA GLY A 105 -8.85 -8.31 -16.79
C GLY A 105 -8.15 -9.36 -15.93
N LEU A 106 -8.37 -9.37 -14.60
CA LEU A 106 -7.88 -10.44 -13.75
C LEU A 106 -8.70 -11.73 -13.95
N LYS A 107 -7.99 -12.86 -13.87
CA LYS A 107 -8.59 -14.20 -13.82
C LYS A 107 -8.32 -14.81 -12.44
N ASN A 108 -9.23 -15.65 -11.96
CA ASN A 108 -9.08 -16.40 -10.71
C ASN A 108 -8.77 -15.51 -9.49
N PHE A 109 -9.62 -14.56 -9.22
CA PHE A 109 -9.51 -13.68 -8.04
C PHE A 109 -10.74 -13.80 -7.12
N LYS A 110 -10.57 -13.33 -5.88
CA LYS A 110 -11.64 -13.09 -4.91
C LYS A 110 -11.37 -11.78 -4.18
N THR A 111 -12.40 -10.96 -4.04
CA THR A 111 -12.38 -9.78 -3.16
C THR A 111 -12.84 -10.18 -1.75
N ILE A 112 -12.20 -9.62 -0.72
CA ILE A 112 -12.47 -9.99 0.67
C ILE A 112 -12.51 -8.72 1.50
N ILE A 113 -13.69 -8.40 2.04
CA ILE A 113 -13.88 -7.25 2.92
C ILE A 113 -13.11 -7.47 4.22
N ASN A 114 -12.28 -6.48 4.61
CA ASN A 114 -11.33 -6.55 5.72
C ASN A 114 -10.41 -7.78 5.58
N GLY A 115 -9.91 -8.00 4.37
CA GLY A 115 -9.05 -9.13 4.05
C GLY A 115 -7.72 -9.08 4.77
N ASP A 116 -7.21 -7.88 5.03
CA ASP A 116 -5.99 -7.62 5.80
C ASP A 116 -6.04 -8.17 7.24
N GLU A 117 -7.23 -8.27 7.84
CA GLU A 117 -7.45 -8.88 9.15
C GLU A 117 -7.68 -10.40 9.09
N LYS A 118 -8.14 -10.91 7.96
CA LYS A 118 -8.59 -12.30 7.80
C LYS A 118 -7.60 -13.20 7.08
N ILE A 119 -6.82 -12.63 6.16
CA ILE A 119 -5.97 -13.38 5.22
C ILE A 119 -4.52 -12.92 5.36
N LYS A 120 -3.65 -13.79 5.82
CA LYS A 120 -2.24 -13.50 6.10
C LYS A 120 -1.46 -12.94 4.89
N SER A 121 -1.75 -13.37 3.66
CA SER A 121 -1.11 -12.81 2.46
C SER A 121 -1.58 -11.40 2.14
N ILE A 122 -2.84 -11.04 2.44
CA ILE A 122 -3.35 -9.67 2.32
C ILE A 122 -2.76 -8.80 3.43
N SER A 123 -2.72 -9.28 4.69
CA SER A 123 -2.06 -8.60 5.80
C SER A 123 -0.59 -8.28 5.48
N ALA A 124 0.14 -9.23 4.90
CA ALA A 124 1.51 -9.02 4.46
C ALA A 124 1.62 -7.97 3.36
N ALA A 125 0.69 -7.95 2.40
CA ALA A 125 0.62 -6.93 1.35
C ALA A 125 0.36 -5.55 1.95
N SER A 126 -0.58 -5.42 2.88
CA SER A 126 -0.87 -4.20 3.64
C SER A 126 0.38 -3.62 4.29
N ILE A 127 1.14 -4.45 5.02
CA ILE A 127 2.39 -4.04 5.68
C ILE A 127 3.44 -3.56 4.67
N ILE A 128 3.65 -4.29 3.58
CA ILE A 128 4.61 -3.92 2.53
C ILE A 128 4.24 -2.60 1.87
N ALA A 129 2.99 -2.44 1.46
CA ALA A 129 2.49 -1.22 0.84
C ALA A 129 2.62 -0.02 1.79
N LYS A 130 2.22 -0.20 3.06
CA LYS A 130 2.30 0.85 4.09
C LYS A 130 3.73 1.30 4.36
N VAL A 131 4.65 0.38 4.57
CA VAL A 131 6.07 0.73 4.82
C VAL A 131 6.68 1.43 3.63
N TYR A 132 6.44 0.95 2.42
CA TYR A 132 6.95 1.59 1.21
C TYR A 132 6.44 3.02 1.06
N ARG A 133 5.11 3.21 1.20
CA ARG A 133 4.52 4.54 1.04
C ARG A 133 4.95 5.51 2.13
N ASP A 134 5.01 5.08 3.39
CA ASP A 134 5.46 5.92 4.50
C ASP A 134 6.91 6.39 4.29
N GLN A 135 7.80 5.50 3.87
CA GLN A 135 9.19 5.85 3.54
C GLN A 135 9.27 6.83 2.35
N LEU A 136 8.43 6.65 1.33
CA LEU A 136 8.33 7.59 0.21
C LEU A 136 7.90 8.98 0.67
N MET A 137 6.88 9.07 1.54
CA MET A 137 6.41 10.36 2.07
C MET A 137 7.43 11.05 2.98
N ILE A 138 8.18 10.29 3.79
CA ILE A 138 9.31 10.82 4.56
C ILE A 138 10.36 11.42 3.61
N LYS A 139 10.74 10.72 2.56
CA LYS A 139 11.71 11.23 1.57
C LYS A 139 11.20 12.47 0.85
N LEU A 140 9.92 12.55 0.52
CA LEU A 140 9.31 13.73 -0.07
C LEU A 140 9.30 14.91 0.90
N SER A 141 9.13 14.68 2.20
CA SER A 141 9.15 15.74 3.22
C SER A 141 10.47 16.48 3.30
N GLU A 142 11.58 15.87 2.92
CA GLU A 142 12.89 16.55 2.85
C GLU A 142 12.89 17.72 1.87
N LYS A 143 12.11 17.62 0.77
CA LYS A 143 11.94 18.67 -0.23
C LYS A 143 10.75 19.58 0.04
N PHE A 144 9.72 19.07 0.70
CA PHE A 144 8.43 19.74 0.96
C PHE A 144 8.15 19.82 2.46
N GLN A 145 8.98 20.57 3.19
CA GLN A 145 9.01 20.59 4.67
C GLN A 145 7.77 21.20 5.34
N ASN A 146 6.91 21.89 4.58
CA ASN A 146 5.82 22.70 5.14
C ASN A 146 4.53 21.92 5.47
N TYR A 147 4.47 20.61 5.19
CA TYR A 147 3.24 19.81 5.24
C TYR A 147 3.29 18.71 6.30
N ALA A 148 4.40 18.59 7.03
CA ALA A 148 4.64 17.57 8.07
C ALA A 148 4.47 16.11 7.56
N TRP A 149 4.82 15.84 6.30
CA TRP A 149 4.66 14.51 5.68
C TRP A 149 5.55 13.44 6.33
N GLU A 150 6.61 13.82 7.02
CA GLU A 150 7.44 12.90 7.81
C GLU A 150 6.68 12.28 9.00
N ARG A 151 5.56 12.88 9.41
CA ARG A 151 4.72 12.44 10.53
C ARG A 151 3.34 12.00 10.09
N ASN A 152 2.72 12.74 9.16
CA ASN A 152 1.35 12.48 8.72
C ASN A 152 1.25 11.67 7.43
N PHE A 153 2.37 11.39 6.75
CA PHE A 153 2.43 10.59 5.51
C PHE A 153 1.44 11.03 4.43
N GLY A 154 1.10 12.32 4.38
CA GLY A 154 0.14 12.88 3.43
C GLY A 154 -1.32 12.85 3.88
N TYR A 155 -1.65 12.33 5.05
CA TYR A 155 -3.00 12.40 5.60
C TYR A 155 -3.37 13.83 6.04
N GLY A 156 -4.68 14.15 5.98
CA GLY A 156 -5.23 15.47 6.27
C GLY A 156 -5.25 15.84 7.75
N THR A 157 -4.09 15.78 8.42
CA THR A 157 -3.94 16.26 9.79
C THR A 157 -3.98 17.79 9.86
N LYS A 158 -4.19 18.34 11.06
CA LYS A 158 -4.18 19.78 11.29
C LYS A 158 -2.93 20.45 10.72
N ALA A 159 -1.74 19.88 10.97
CA ALA A 159 -0.47 20.40 10.45
C ALA A 159 -0.42 20.42 8.92
N HIS A 160 -0.94 19.38 8.25
CA HIS A 160 -1.00 19.31 6.78
C HIS A 160 -1.94 20.39 6.22
N ILE A 161 -3.13 20.54 6.81
CA ILE A 161 -4.12 21.56 6.38
C ILE A 161 -3.60 22.98 6.61
N GLU A 162 -2.93 23.24 7.73
CA GLU A 162 -2.26 24.53 7.99
C GLU A 162 -1.15 24.81 6.97
N GLY A 163 -0.35 23.80 6.62
CA GLY A 163 0.64 23.89 5.55
C GLY A 163 0.00 24.28 4.21
N LEU A 164 -1.11 23.60 3.83
CA LEU A 164 -1.85 23.92 2.61
C LEU A 164 -2.40 25.35 2.60
N ARG A 165 -2.96 25.83 3.72
CA ARG A 165 -3.48 27.20 3.83
C ARG A 165 -2.39 28.25 3.68
N LYS A 166 -1.20 27.99 4.21
CA LYS A 166 -0.09 28.95 4.22
C LYS A 166 0.76 28.92 2.96
N PHE A 167 0.99 27.75 2.40
CA PHE A 167 1.95 27.54 1.31
C PHE A 167 1.33 27.05 0.01
N GLY A 168 0.01 26.77 0.00
CA GLY A 168 -0.68 26.25 -1.17
C GLY A 168 -0.41 24.76 -1.43
N ILE A 169 -0.81 24.30 -2.62
CA ILE A 169 -0.59 22.93 -3.08
C ILE A 169 0.78 22.76 -3.75
N THR A 170 1.26 21.53 -3.80
CA THR A 170 2.42 21.11 -4.60
C THR A 170 1.97 20.16 -5.71
N SER A 171 2.89 19.71 -6.56
CA SER A 171 2.65 18.66 -7.55
C SER A 171 2.32 17.28 -6.94
N HIS A 172 2.38 17.16 -5.63
CA HIS A 172 2.09 15.92 -4.90
C HIS A 172 0.75 15.94 -4.17
N HIS A 173 -0.06 17.01 -4.35
CA HIS A 173 -1.42 17.12 -3.79
C HIS A 173 -2.48 16.78 -4.80
#